data_bf358d817bddfdb64dbbb9fd85090faa
#
_entry.id   bf358d817bddfdb64dbbb9fd85090faa
#
_cell.length_a   1.000
_cell.length_b   1.000
_cell.length_c   1.000
_cell.angle_alpha   90.00
_cell.angle_beta   90.00
_cell.angle_gamma   90.00
#
_symmetry.space_group_name_H-M   'P 1'
#
loop_
_entity.id
_entity.type
_entity.pdbx_description
1 polymer ?
#
loop_
_entity_poly.entity_id
_entity_poly.type
_entity_poly.pdbx_seq_one_letter_code
_entity_poly.pdbx_strand_id
1 'polypeptide(L)'
;MASFAQLNALANSIAEGKYVVMGKDGETPYFFEIKKVKNSHRVYRLQGNPGDYQRHTVNIKWQTHALNVIANDVQKAITLYGKHAKFCGACDSPLTHARSLSCGMGPVCAPRWGVKW
;
A
#
# COMPACT_ATOMS: atom_id res chain seq x y z
N MET A 1 -15.89 -6.06 14.80
CA MET A 1 -14.51 -5.53 14.70
C MET A 1 -13.53 -6.68 14.87
N ALA A 2 -12.47 -6.71 14.07
CA ALA A 2 -11.47 -7.76 14.18
C ALA A 2 -10.65 -7.61 15.47
N SER A 3 -10.22 -8.74 16.04
CA SER A 3 -9.30 -8.75 17.18
C SER A 3 -7.88 -8.39 16.72
N PHE A 4 -6.99 -8.06 17.67
CA PHE A 4 -5.57 -7.83 17.36
C PHE A 4 -4.93 -9.04 16.66
N ALA A 5 -5.26 -10.26 17.11
CA ALA A 5 -4.73 -11.47 16.49
C ALA A 5 -5.17 -11.59 15.03
N GLN A 6 -6.42 -11.28 14.73
CA GLN A 6 -6.95 -11.30 13.36
C GLN A 6 -6.30 -10.22 12.51
N LEU A 7 -6.11 -9.01 13.04
CA LEU A 7 -5.45 -7.92 12.32
C LEU A 7 -3.97 -8.24 12.06
N ASN A 8 -3.28 -8.82 13.02
CA ASN A 8 -1.89 -9.23 12.84
C ASN A 8 -1.78 -10.32 11.78
N ALA A 9 -2.66 -11.31 11.78
CA ALA A 9 -2.68 -12.36 10.76
C ALA A 9 -2.95 -11.77 9.38
N LEU A 10 -3.89 -10.84 9.28
CA LEU A 10 -4.22 -10.18 8.01
C LEU A 10 -3.04 -9.34 7.51
N ALA A 11 -2.42 -8.54 8.37
CA ALA A 11 -1.24 -7.74 8.00
C ALA A 11 -0.08 -8.63 7.56
N ASN A 12 0.16 -9.76 8.24
CA ASN A 12 1.22 -10.70 7.88
C ASN A 12 0.97 -11.40 6.55
N SER A 13 -0.28 -11.47 6.10
CA SER A 13 -0.63 -12.04 4.79
C SER A 13 -0.40 -11.10 3.63
N ILE A 14 -0.17 -9.82 3.91
CA ILE A 14 0.07 -8.79 2.87
C ILE A 14 1.56 -8.52 2.80
N ALA A 15 2.11 -8.54 1.59
CA ALA A 15 3.54 -8.27 1.38
C ALA A 15 3.90 -6.83 1.78
N GLU A 16 5.13 -6.64 2.23
CA GLU A 16 5.64 -5.30 2.50
C GLU A 16 5.53 -4.41 1.26
N GLY A 17 5.14 -3.18 1.46
CA GLY A 17 5.00 -2.21 0.39
C GLY A 17 4.17 -1.02 0.81
N LYS A 18 4.00 -0.09 -0.13
CA LYS A 18 3.18 1.08 0.06
C LYS A 18 1.91 0.93 -0.78
N TYR A 19 0.79 1.25 -0.17
CA TYR A 19 -0.54 0.98 -0.71
C TYR A 19 -1.41 2.23 -0.59
N VAL A 20 -2.41 2.34 -1.47
CA VAL A 20 -3.43 3.39 -1.39
C VAL A 20 -4.79 2.75 -1.16
N VAL A 21 -5.52 3.31 -0.20
CA VAL A 21 -6.93 3.02 0.04
C VAL A 21 -7.71 4.29 -0.26
N MET A 22 -8.66 4.21 -1.16
CA MET A 22 -9.48 5.37 -1.51
C MET A 22 -10.50 5.65 -0.42
N GLY A 23 -10.75 6.94 -0.18
CA GLY A 23 -11.75 7.37 0.78
C GLY A 23 -13.18 7.04 0.31
N LYS A 24 -14.15 7.32 1.18
CA LYS A 24 -15.58 7.09 0.87
C LYS A 24 -16.07 7.88 -0.33
N ASP A 25 -15.44 9.03 -0.61
CA ASP A 25 -15.74 9.87 -1.78
C ASP A 25 -15.24 9.26 -3.09
N GLY A 26 -14.41 8.21 -3.02
CA GLY A 26 -13.80 7.58 -4.19
C GLY A 26 -12.70 8.44 -4.84
N GLU A 27 -12.34 9.56 -4.27
CA GLU A 27 -11.39 10.53 -4.84
C GLU A 27 -10.18 10.77 -3.96
N THR A 28 -10.33 10.74 -2.64
CA THR A 28 -9.24 11.05 -1.71
C THR A 28 -8.38 9.81 -1.46
N PRO A 29 -7.11 9.81 -1.87
CA PRO A 29 -6.23 8.68 -1.57
C PRO A 29 -5.68 8.79 -0.15
N TYR A 30 -5.70 7.68 0.58
CA TYR A 30 -5.02 7.53 1.85
C TYR A 30 -3.85 6.58 1.68
N PHE A 31 -2.66 7.02 2.05
CA PHE A 31 -1.42 6.28 1.86
C PHE A 31 -1.09 5.46 3.10
N PHE A 32 -0.83 4.17 2.88
CA PHE A 32 -0.46 3.24 3.95
C PHE A 32 0.81 2.49 3.58
N GLU A 33 1.55 2.06 4.59
CA GLU A 33 2.69 1.18 4.42
C GLU A 33 2.49 -0.07 5.26
N ILE A 34 2.71 -1.23 4.65
CA ILE A 34 2.87 -2.49 5.37
C ILE A 34 4.36 -2.71 5.53
N LYS A 35 4.83 -2.71 6.77
CA LYS A 35 6.25 -2.80 7.10
C LYS A 35 6.50 -3.91 8.09
N LYS A 36 7.54 -4.69 7.85
CA LYS A 36 7.98 -5.71 8.79
C LYS A 36 8.70 -5.05 9.97
N VAL A 37 8.18 -5.29 11.15
CA VAL A 37 8.78 -4.83 12.42
C VAL A 37 9.00 -6.06 13.29
N LYS A 38 10.26 -6.39 13.56
CA LYS A 38 10.63 -7.65 14.23
C LYS A 38 10.12 -8.84 13.38
N ASN A 39 9.22 -9.65 13.89
CA ASN A 39 8.71 -10.83 13.20
C ASN A 39 7.28 -10.68 12.69
N SER A 40 6.77 -9.46 12.64
CA SER A 40 5.38 -9.18 12.22
C SER A 40 5.32 -8.05 11.23
N HIS A 41 4.34 -8.11 10.33
CA HIS A 41 3.99 -6.98 9.49
C HIS A 41 3.04 -6.05 10.26
N ARG A 42 3.25 -4.74 10.11
CA ARG A 42 2.39 -3.72 10.70
C ARG A 42 1.97 -2.72 9.64
N VAL A 43 0.81 -2.12 9.82
CA VAL A 43 0.29 -1.08 8.94
C VAL A 43 0.52 0.29 9.58
N TYR A 44 1.04 1.22 8.78
CA TYR A 44 1.23 2.61 9.16
C TYR A 44 0.54 3.51 8.15
N ARG A 45 0.03 4.64 8.62
CA ARG A 45 -0.42 5.70 7.73
C ARG A 45 0.76 6.58 7.36
N LEU A 46 0.86 6.92 6.08
CA LEU A 46 1.93 7.79 5.58
C LEU A 46 1.40 9.20 5.36
N GLN A 47 2.14 10.19 5.84
CA GLN A 47 1.88 11.60 5.57
C GLN A 47 3.15 12.24 5.01
N GLY A 48 2.97 13.18 4.09
CA GLY A 48 4.09 13.87 3.44
C GLY A 48 4.24 13.41 2.00
N ASN A 49 5.47 13.42 1.52
CA ASN A 49 5.79 13.09 0.14
C ASN A 49 6.71 11.88 0.06
N PRO A 50 6.73 11.17 -1.09
CA PRO A 50 7.69 10.08 -1.29
C PRO A 50 9.12 10.52 -1.00
N GLY A 51 9.83 9.71 -0.22
CA GLY A 51 11.18 10.03 0.25
C GLY A 51 11.23 10.82 1.56
N ASP A 52 10.09 11.36 2.00
CA ASP A 52 10.01 12.19 3.21
C ASP A 52 8.72 11.93 3.99
N TYR A 53 8.27 10.68 3.99
CA TYR A 53 7.06 10.31 4.71
C TYR A 53 7.27 10.26 6.21
N GLN A 54 6.28 10.75 6.94
CA GLN A 54 6.11 10.48 8.36
C GLN A 54 5.16 9.30 8.52
N ARG A 55 5.57 8.32 9.34
CA ARG A 55 4.75 7.15 9.65
C ARG A 55 3.97 7.40 10.92
N HIS A 56 2.66 7.15 10.86
CA HIS A 56 1.78 7.27 12.01
C HIS A 56 1.14 5.93 12.30
N THR A 57 1.02 5.61 13.58
CA THR A 57 0.24 4.43 13.99
C THR A 57 -1.23 4.65 13.64
N VAL A 58 -1.93 3.56 13.38
CA VAL A 58 -3.31 3.57 12.93
C VAL A 58 -4.18 2.96 14.03
N ASN A 59 -5.30 3.61 14.38
CA ASN A 59 -6.23 3.04 15.34
C ASN A 59 -6.87 1.77 14.78
N ILE A 60 -7.41 0.93 15.66
CA ILE A 60 -7.89 -0.40 15.28
C ILE A 60 -9.00 -0.36 14.23
N LYS A 61 -9.86 0.64 14.28
CA LYS A 61 -10.97 0.81 13.34
C LYS A 61 -10.43 1.07 11.92
N TRP A 62 -9.46 1.97 11.79
CA TRP A 62 -8.83 2.28 10.53
C TRP A 62 -7.94 1.13 10.04
N GLN A 63 -7.25 0.44 10.95
CA GLN A 63 -6.48 -0.76 10.58
C GLN A 63 -7.40 -1.82 9.97
N THR A 64 -8.53 -2.08 10.61
CA THR A 64 -9.49 -3.05 10.13
C THR A 64 -9.94 -2.71 8.70
N HIS A 65 -10.34 -1.47 8.48
CA HIS A 65 -10.79 -1.02 7.16
C HIS A 65 -9.67 -1.11 6.12
N ALA A 66 -8.51 -0.52 6.40
CA ALA A 66 -7.41 -0.45 5.46
C ALA A 66 -6.89 -1.85 5.09
N LEU A 67 -6.67 -2.71 6.09
CA LEU A 67 -6.18 -4.06 5.83
C LEU A 67 -7.16 -4.90 5.03
N ASN A 68 -8.46 -4.77 5.29
CA ASN A 68 -9.46 -5.49 4.52
C ASN A 68 -9.53 -5.02 3.07
N VAL A 69 -9.47 -3.71 2.85
CA VAL A 69 -9.47 -3.17 1.48
C VAL A 69 -8.22 -3.58 0.72
N ILE A 70 -7.04 -3.49 1.34
CA ILE A 70 -5.78 -3.89 0.70
C ILE A 70 -5.80 -5.38 0.41
N ALA A 71 -6.16 -6.21 1.38
CA ALA A 71 -6.18 -7.67 1.20
C ALA A 71 -7.19 -8.13 0.14
N ASN A 72 -8.29 -7.40 -0.02
CA ASN A 72 -9.30 -7.72 -1.02
C ASN A 72 -8.77 -7.61 -2.45
N ASP A 73 -7.89 -6.65 -2.71
CA ASP A 73 -7.23 -6.51 -4.02
C ASP A 73 -5.87 -5.83 -3.83
N VAL A 74 -4.87 -6.64 -3.51
CA VAL A 74 -3.51 -6.16 -3.24
C VAL A 74 -2.90 -5.47 -4.47
N GLN A 75 -3.14 -6.03 -5.66
CA GLN A 75 -2.63 -5.45 -6.91
C GLN A 75 -3.21 -4.05 -7.14
N LYS A 76 -4.50 -3.89 -6.95
CA LYS A 76 -5.15 -2.59 -7.09
C LYS A 76 -4.59 -1.58 -6.09
N ALA A 77 -4.42 -1.98 -4.84
CA ALA A 77 -3.95 -1.08 -3.79
C ALA A 77 -2.51 -0.61 -4.04
N ILE A 78 -1.62 -1.49 -4.47
CA ILE A 78 -0.23 -1.13 -4.73
C ILE A 78 -0.07 -0.32 -6.02
N THR A 79 -0.86 -0.63 -7.05
CA THR A 79 -0.83 0.15 -8.30
C THR A 79 -1.47 1.52 -8.14
N LEU A 80 -2.51 1.65 -7.31
CA LEU A 80 -3.05 2.96 -6.95
C LEU A 80 -1.99 3.83 -6.28
N TYR A 81 -1.17 3.25 -5.41
CA TYR A 81 -0.06 3.98 -4.83
C TYR A 81 0.87 4.54 -5.92
N GLY A 82 1.29 3.70 -6.86
CA GLY A 82 2.15 4.13 -7.96
C GLY A 82 1.54 5.23 -8.81
N LYS A 83 0.26 5.14 -9.10
CA LYS A 83 -0.47 6.15 -9.90
C LYS A 83 -0.55 7.50 -9.18
N HIS A 84 -0.75 7.50 -7.88
CA HIS A 84 -0.87 8.74 -7.10
C HIS A 84 0.48 9.32 -6.68
N ALA A 85 1.40 8.47 -6.23
CA ALA A 85 2.70 8.92 -5.71
C ALA A 85 3.76 9.06 -6.80
N LYS A 86 3.60 8.36 -7.93
CA LYS A 86 4.57 8.29 -9.04
C LYS A 86 5.88 7.62 -8.62
N PHE A 87 5.80 6.74 -7.63
CA PHE A 87 6.86 5.87 -7.17
C PHE A 87 6.30 4.47 -7.01
N CYS A 88 7.12 3.45 -7.28
CA CYS A 88 6.68 2.07 -7.13
C CYS A 88 6.44 1.74 -5.65
N GLY A 89 5.26 1.22 -5.31
CA GLY A 89 4.94 0.83 -3.94
C GLY A 89 5.78 -0.32 -3.40
N ALA A 90 6.35 -1.14 -4.30
CA ALA A 90 7.14 -2.30 -3.92
C ALA A 90 8.62 -1.97 -3.71
N CYS A 91 9.23 -1.14 -4.55
CA CYS A 91 10.68 -0.90 -4.53
C CYS A 91 11.07 0.58 -4.38
N ASP A 92 10.10 1.49 -4.29
CA ASP A 92 10.31 2.94 -4.14
C ASP A 92 11.04 3.61 -5.30
N SER A 93 11.22 2.94 -6.43
CA SER A 93 11.81 3.55 -7.61
C SER A 93 10.85 4.56 -8.25
N PRO A 94 11.34 5.72 -8.73
CA PRO A 94 10.48 6.67 -9.41
C PRO A 94 9.93 6.08 -10.71
N LEU A 95 8.65 6.36 -10.98
CA LEU A 95 7.98 5.92 -12.20
C LEU A 95 7.99 7.08 -13.19
N THR A 96 8.79 6.94 -14.25
CA THR A 96 8.98 8.00 -15.26
C THR A 96 8.45 7.60 -16.62
N HIS A 97 8.44 6.31 -16.95
CA HIS A 97 7.93 5.80 -18.20
C HIS A 97 6.40 5.88 -18.25
N ALA A 98 5.83 6.24 -19.40
CA ALA A 98 4.39 6.39 -19.55
C ALA A 98 3.61 5.13 -19.15
N ARG A 99 4.11 3.95 -19.49
CA ARG A 99 3.47 2.67 -19.08
C ARG A 99 3.52 2.48 -17.58
N SER A 100 4.64 2.80 -16.94
CA SER A 100 4.78 2.70 -15.50
C SER A 100 3.83 3.64 -14.76
N LEU A 101 3.70 4.87 -15.24
CA LEU A 101 2.76 5.84 -14.68
C LEU A 101 1.32 5.41 -14.88
N SER A 102 1.00 4.82 -16.02
CA SER A 102 -0.34 4.35 -16.36
C SER A 102 -0.75 3.14 -15.53
N CYS A 103 0.14 2.15 -15.35
CA CYS A 103 -0.18 0.95 -14.60
C CYS A 103 0.15 1.04 -13.11
N GLY A 104 0.91 2.05 -12.70
CA GLY A 104 1.26 2.26 -11.29
C GLY A 104 2.42 1.41 -10.79
N MET A 105 3.22 0.80 -11.68
CA MET A 105 4.34 -0.05 -11.29
C MET A 105 5.35 -0.16 -12.42
N GLY A 106 6.63 -0.32 -12.08
CA GLY A 106 7.69 -0.46 -13.06
C GLY A 106 7.77 -1.84 -13.70
N PRO A 107 8.57 -1.99 -14.80
CA PRO A 107 8.61 -3.25 -15.56
C PRO A 107 9.23 -4.41 -14.80
N VAL A 108 10.06 -4.15 -13.79
CA VAL A 108 10.68 -5.20 -12.97
C VAL A 108 9.70 -5.71 -11.91
N CYS A 109 9.00 -4.81 -11.22
CA CYS A 109 8.09 -5.19 -10.15
C CYS A 109 6.75 -5.70 -10.68
N ALA A 110 6.24 -5.16 -11.78
CA ALA A 110 4.92 -5.51 -12.31
C ALA A 110 4.74 -7.03 -12.49
N PRO A 111 5.65 -7.76 -13.16
CA PRO A 111 5.46 -9.21 -13.31
C PRO A 111 5.52 -9.96 -11.98
N ARG A 112 6.31 -9.48 -11.02
CA ARG A 112 6.41 -10.11 -9.68
C ARG A 112 5.11 -9.99 -8.90
N TRP A 113 4.31 -8.96 -9.19
CA TRP A 113 3.03 -8.71 -8.52
C TRP A 113 1.84 -9.13 -9.37
N GLY A 114 2.07 -9.76 -10.52
CA GLY A 114 1.02 -10.16 -11.43
C GLY A 114 0.34 -8.98 -12.13
N VAL A 115 1.01 -7.85 -12.22
CA VAL A 115 0.50 -6.62 -12.84
C VAL A 115 0.96 -6.59 -14.30
N LYS A 116 0.05 -6.29 -15.19
CA LYS A 116 0.37 -6.15 -16.62
C LYS A 116 1.00 -4.78 -16.87
N TRP A 117 2.24 -4.80 -17.30
CA TRP A 117 3.00 -3.59 -17.64
C TRP A 117 2.87 -3.23 -19.16
#